data_2e23a77241a15db52b43f2e29b3b65fd
#
_entry.id   2e23a77241a15db52b43f2e29b3b65fd
#
_cell.length_a   1.000
_cell.length_b   1.000
_cell.length_c   1.000
_cell.angle_alpha   90.00
_cell.angle_beta   90.00
_cell.angle_gamma   90.00
#
_symmetry.space_group_name_H-M   'P 1'
#
loop_
_entity.id
_entity.type
_entity.pdbx_description
1 polymer ?
#
loop_
_entity_poly.entity_id
_entity_poly.type
_entity_poly.pdbx_seq_one_letter_code
_entity_poly.pdbx_strand_id
1 'polypeptide(L)'
;MIEKFKNIFEGLDRAHGVTIVGESNGNGTKVKGKSFVKREPVTNELWQKHLDGVDSLGVIPINDDNKCKWGCIDIDSYAGFDHQKLINKIKQFKLP
;
A
#
# COMPACT_ATOMS: atom_id res chain seq x y z
N MET A 1 -0.07 -7.13 -17.81
CA MET A 1 0.22 -7.26 -16.37
C MET A 1 -0.30 -6.09 -15.56
N ILE A 2 -0.17 -4.86 -16.04
CA ILE A 2 -0.68 -3.66 -15.34
C ILE A 2 -2.16 -3.79 -15.04
N GLU A 3 -2.96 -4.23 -16.00
CA GLU A 3 -4.42 -4.33 -15.84
C GLU A 3 -4.83 -5.27 -14.71
N LYS A 4 -4.19 -6.42 -14.58
CA LYS A 4 -4.47 -7.37 -13.50
C LYS A 4 -4.10 -6.80 -12.14
N PHE A 5 -2.92 -6.19 -12.03
CA PHE A 5 -2.43 -5.60 -10.79
C PHE A 5 -3.32 -4.44 -10.37
N LYS A 6 -3.62 -3.55 -11.30
CA LYS A 6 -4.49 -2.41 -11.08
C LYS A 6 -5.89 -2.85 -10.62
N ASN A 7 -6.48 -3.84 -11.31
CA ASN A 7 -7.83 -4.32 -10.99
C ASN A 7 -7.94 -4.89 -9.57
N ILE A 8 -6.84 -5.44 -9.03
CA ILE A 8 -6.83 -5.96 -7.66
C ILE A 8 -6.72 -4.84 -6.64
N PHE A 9 -5.85 -3.87 -6.88
CA PHE A 9 -5.44 -2.89 -5.87
C PHE A 9 -5.99 -1.48 -6.06
N GLU A 10 -6.65 -1.18 -7.17
CA GLU A 10 -7.16 0.16 -7.40
C GLU A 10 -8.23 0.56 -6.37
N GLY A 11 -8.24 1.84 -6.03
CA GLY A 11 -9.22 2.43 -5.13
C GLY A 11 -9.64 3.78 -5.66
N LEU A 12 -9.37 4.85 -4.92
CA LEU A 12 -9.66 6.21 -5.36
C LEU A 12 -8.81 6.55 -6.59
N ASP A 13 -9.43 7.10 -7.62
CA ASP A 13 -8.75 7.42 -8.88
C ASP A 13 -8.29 8.88 -9.00
N ARG A 14 -8.82 9.78 -8.19
CA ARG A 14 -8.59 11.23 -8.26
C ARG A 14 -7.45 11.73 -7.34
N ALA A 15 -6.88 10.85 -6.54
CA ALA A 15 -5.79 11.19 -5.64
C ALA A 15 -4.97 9.94 -5.29
N HIS A 16 -3.74 10.13 -4.89
CA HIS A 16 -2.86 9.04 -4.49
C HIS A 16 -1.80 9.52 -3.52
N GLY A 17 -1.16 8.59 -2.82
CA GLY A 17 -0.05 8.88 -1.93
C GLY A 17 1.27 8.89 -2.68
N VAL A 18 2.15 9.79 -2.28
CA VAL A 18 3.52 9.88 -2.79
C VAL A 18 4.47 9.82 -1.61
N THR A 19 5.53 9.03 -1.75
CA THR A 19 6.59 8.96 -0.75
C THR A 19 7.91 9.29 -1.41
N ILE A 20 8.59 10.30 -0.89
CA ILE A 20 9.93 10.68 -1.32
C ILE A 20 10.90 10.13 -0.28
N VAL A 21 11.79 9.24 -0.73
CA VAL A 21 12.81 8.64 0.12
C VAL A 21 14.07 9.49 0.04
N GLY A 22 14.60 9.91 1.19
CA GLY A 22 15.85 10.64 1.24
C GLY A 22 17.05 9.74 0.92
N GLU A 23 18.21 10.36 0.66
CA GLU A 23 19.43 9.63 0.36
C GLU A 23 19.91 8.85 1.58
N SER A 24 20.34 7.60 1.35
CA SER A 24 20.99 6.80 2.39
C SER A 24 22.40 7.33 2.61
N ASN A 25 22.73 7.66 3.88
CA ASN A 25 24.08 8.12 4.24
C ASN A 25 25.05 6.97 4.57
N GLY A 26 24.68 5.73 4.26
CA GLY A 26 25.55 4.57 4.40
C GLY A 26 25.75 4.05 5.82
N ASN A 27 25.11 4.64 6.82
CA ASN A 27 25.30 4.26 8.23
C ASN A 27 24.26 3.24 8.73
N GLY A 28 23.49 2.64 7.85
CA GLY A 28 22.41 1.73 8.26
C GLY A 28 21.27 2.42 9.00
N THR A 29 21.29 3.74 9.11
CA THR A 29 20.25 4.52 9.75
C THR A 29 19.05 4.62 8.82
N LYS A 30 17.86 4.44 9.38
CA LYS A 30 16.61 4.58 8.64
C LYS A 30 16.48 5.99 8.11
N VAL A 31 16.46 6.17 6.79
CA VAL A 31 16.32 7.48 6.16
C VAL A 31 14.87 7.93 6.32
N LYS A 32 14.67 9.16 6.79
CA LYS A 32 13.33 9.74 6.90
C LYS A 32 12.79 10.04 5.51
N GLY A 33 11.76 9.28 5.09
CA GLY A 33 10.98 9.61 3.92
C GLY A 33 9.95 10.67 4.23
N LYS A 34 9.51 11.37 3.20
CA LYS A 34 8.41 12.32 3.28
C LYS A 34 7.22 11.77 2.50
N SER A 35 6.07 11.64 3.15
CA SER A 35 4.85 11.14 2.52
C SER A 35 3.78 12.21 2.53
N PHE A 36 3.05 12.32 1.43
CA PHE A 36 1.94 13.26 1.29
C PHE A 36 0.92 12.74 0.29
N VAL A 37 -0.28 13.32 0.31
CA VAL A 37 -1.33 13.01 -0.64
C VAL A 37 -1.28 14.01 -1.79
N LYS A 38 -1.22 13.50 -3.01
CA LYS A 38 -1.26 14.31 -4.22
C LYS A 38 -2.64 14.20 -4.85
N ARG A 39 -3.30 15.33 -5.03
CA ARG A 39 -4.66 15.38 -5.60
C ARG A 39 -4.61 15.42 -7.11
N GLU A 40 -4.09 14.36 -7.69
CA GLU A 40 -4.00 14.16 -9.13
C GLU A 40 -4.43 12.74 -9.48
N PRO A 41 -4.95 12.53 -10.70
CA PRO A 41 -5.41 11.20 -11.11
C PRO A 41 -4.31 10.13 -11.04
N VAL A 42 -4.71 8.91 -10.72
CA VAL A 42 -3.83 7.75 -10.74
C VAL A 42 -3.79 7.21 -12.17
N THR A 43 -2.74 7.54 -12.89
CA THR A 43 -2.58 7.16 -14.30
C THR A 43 -1.94 5.79 -14.45
N ASN A 44 -2.10 5.18 -15.63
CA ASN A 44 -1.41 3.92 -15.94
C ASN A 44 0.12 4.07 -15.89
N GLU A 45 0.62 5.25 -16.20
CA GLU A 45 2.05 5.55 -16.10
C GLU A 45 2.55 5.42 -14.66
N LEU A 46 1.78 5.90 -13.67
CA LEU A 46 2.12 5.76 -12.26
C LEU A 46 2.15 4.29 -11.84
N TRP A 47 1.19 3.49 -12.29
CA TRP A 47 1.17 2.05 -12.02
C TRP A 47 2.40 1.36 -12.64
N GLN A 48 2.76 1.74 -13.88
CA GLN A 48 3.91 1.16 -14.55
C GLN A 48 5.21 1.50 -13.83
N LYS A 49 5.40 2.76 -13.44
CA LYS A 49 6.59 3.18 -12.69
C LYS A 49 6.72 2.46 -11.36
N HIS A 50 5.60 2.19 -10.70
CA HIS A 50 5.60 1.43 -9.46
C HIS A 50 6.03 -0.02 -9.70
N LEU A 51 5.48 -0.67 -10.71
CA LEU A 51 5.85 -2.05 -11.06
C LEU A 51 7.30 -2.17 -11.50
N ASP A 52 7.83 -1.13 -12.15
CA ASP A 52 9.23 -1.09 -12.59
C ASP A 52 10.21 -0.73 -11.46
N GLY A 53 9.70 -0.43 -10.26
CA GLY A 53 10.54 -0.06 -9.13
C GLY A 53 11.10 1.34 -9.20
N VAL A 54 10.55 2.19 -10.05
CA VAL A 54 11.03 3.57 -10.25
C VAL A 54 10.47 4.51 -9.19
N ASP A 55 9.16 4.44 -8.95
CA ASP A 55 8.48 5.32 -8.00
C ASP A 55 7.59 4.55 -7.05
N SER A 56 7.37 5.11 -5.88
CA SER A 56 6.36 4.61 -4.96
C SER A 56 4.96 5.05 -5.43
N LEU A 57 3.97 4.25 -5.13
CA LEU A 57 2.58 4.60 -5.38
C LEU A 57 1.75 4.23 -4.15
N GLY A 58 1.17 5.23 -3.50
CA GLY A 58 0.25 5.03 -2.39
C GLY A 58 -1.18 5.00 -2.91
N VAL A 59 -1.80 3.84 -2.87
CA VAL A 59 -3.20 3.71 -3.24
C VAL A 59 -4.07 4.08 -2.05
N ILE A 60 -5.10 4.91 -2.30
CA ILE A 60 -6.14 5.18 -1.31
C ILE A 60 -7.21 4.11 -1.52
N PRO A 61 -7.36 3.14 -0.60
CA PRO A 61 -8.18 1.95 -0.86
C PRO A 61 -9.66 2.23 -1.06
N ILE A 62 -10.19 3.24 -0.36
CA ILE A 62 -11.61 3.56 -0.44
C ILE A 62 -11.89 4.45 -1.66
N ASN A 63 -12.86 4.06 -2.47
CA ASN A 63 -13.25 4.83 -3.65
C ASN A 63 -14.36 5.83 -3.33
N ASP A 64 -14.81 6.60 -4.35
CA ASP A 64 -15.85 7.60 -4.17
C ASP A 64 -17.23 7.02 -3.81
N ASP A 65 -17.43 5.72 -4.01
CA ASP A 65 -18.64 5.00 -3.61
C ASP A 65 -18.58 4.47 -2.18
N ASN A 66 -17.53 4.84 -1.43
CA ASN A 66 -17.26 4.34 -0.07
C ASN A 66 -17.07 2.81 -0.02
N LYS A 67 -16.49 2.26 -1.07
CA LYS A 67 -16.18 0.83 -1.17
C LYS A 67 -14.69 0.62 -1.38
N CYS A 68 -14.20 -0.52 -0.93
CA CYS A 68 -12.81 -0.92 -1.19
C CYS A 68 -12.76 -2.36 -1.69
N LYS A 69 -11.80 -2.64 -2.56
CA LYS A 69 -11.59 -3.97 -3.13
C LYS A 69 -10.73 -4.87 -2.26
N TRP A 70 -9.92 -4.26 -1.41
CA TRP A 70 -8.97 -4.99 -0.59
C TRP A 70 -8.78 -4.30 0.75
N GLY A 71 -8.27 -5.04 1.71
CA GLY A 71 -7.91 -4.52 3.02
C GLY A 71 -6.54 -5.04 3.44
N CYS A 72 -5.97 -4.41 4.45
CA CYS A 72 -4.67 -4.80 4.97
C CYS A 72 -4.72 -4.85 6.48
N ILE A 73 -4.16 -5.91 7.06
CA ILE A 73 -3.97 -6.03 8.50
C ILE A 73 -2.48 -5.89 8.75
N ASP A 74 -2.09 -4.82 9.43
CA ASP A 74 -0.71 -4.56 9.78
C ASP A 74 -0.41 -5.15 11.16
N ILE A 75 0.61 -5.98 11.22
CA ILE A 75 0.98 -6.69 12.43
C ILE A 75 2.40 -6.30 12.80
N ASP A 76 2.52 -5.57 13.92
CA ASP A 76 3.83 -5.29 14.48
C ASP A 76 4.34 -6.50 15.26
N SER A 77 5.65 -6.74 15.20
CA SER A 77 6.26 -7.85 15.87
C SER A 77 6.49 -7.52 17.33
N TYR A 78 5.62 -8.06 18.20
CA TYR A 78 5.77 -7.97 19.65
C TYR A 78 6.23 -9.31 20.24
N ALA A 79 7.00 -9.25 21.32
CA ALA A 79 7.40 -10.46 22.03
C ALA A 79 6.17 -11.22 22.52
N GLY A 80 6.11 -12.52 22.23
CA GLY A 80 4.98 -13.37 22.62
C GLY A 80 3.79 -13.33 21.70
N PHE A 81 3.88 -12.62 20.56
CA PHE A 81 2.79 -12.58 19.58
C PHE A 81 2.71 -13.90 18.81
N ASP A 82 1.52 -14.50 18.77
CA ASP A 82 1.29 -15.74 18.04
C ASP A 82 0.58 -15.46 16.71
N HIS A 83 1.35 -15.50 15.62
CA HIS A 83 0.84 -15.26 14.27
C HIS A 83 -0.18 -16.31 13.84
N GLN A 84 -0.01 -17.57 14.26
CA GLN A 84 -0.92 -18.65 13.90
C GLN A 84 -2.31 -18.44 14.51
N LYS A 85 -2.36 -17.96 15.76
CA LYS A 85 -3.64 -17.63 16.39
C LYS A 85 -4.38 -16.54 15.63
N LEU A 86 -3.65 -15.51 15.16
CA LEU A 86 -4.24 -14.43 14.36
C LEU A 86 -4.77 -14.97 13.05
N ILE A 87 -4.00 -15.79 12.35
CA ILE A 87 -4.43 -16.40 11.07
C ILE A 87 -5.70 -17.23 11.27
N ASN A 88 -5.74 -18.02 12.34
CA ASN A 88 -6.91 -18.84 12.65
C ASN A 88 -8.15 -17.98 12.94
N LYS A 89 -7.95 -16.86 13.62
CA LYS A 89 -9.03 -15.93 13.95
C LYS A 89 -9.56 -15.25 12.68
N ILE A 90 -8.67 -14.85 11.77
CA ILE A 90 -9.06 -14.28 10.48
C ILE A 90 -9.90 -15.27 9.67
N LYS A 91 -9.47 -16.53 9.63
CA LYS A 91 -10.22 -17.60 8.97
C LYS A 91 -11.60 -17.82 9.61
N GLN A 92 -11.67 -17.72 10.93
CA GLN A 92 -12.93 -17.87 11.67
C GLN A 92 -13.96 -16.80 11.28
N PHE A 93 -13.50 -15.57 11.02
CA PHE A 93 -14.38 -14.48 10.58
C PHE A 93 -14.75 -14.56 9.10
N LYS A 94 -14.23 -15.54 8.37
CA LYS A 94 -14.51 -15.75 6.94
C LYS A 94 -14.26 -14.50 6.10
N LEU A 95 -13.18 -13.78 6.39
CA LEU A 95 -12.78 -12.64 5.59
C LEU A 95 -12.27 -13.11 4.22
N PRO A 96 -12.60 -12.37 3.14
CA PRO A 96 -12.15 -12.75 1.80
C PRO A 96 -10.63 -12.70 1.62
#